data_b399ce1c20f168ccc72a634d32b22d5e
#
_entry.id   b399ce1c20f168ccc72a634d32b22d5e
#
_cell.length_a   1.000
_cell.length_b   1.000
_cell.length_c   1.000
_cell.angle_alpha   90.00
_cell.angle_beta   90.00
_cell.angle_gamma   90.00
#
_symmetry.space_group_name_H-M   'P 1'
#
loop_
_entity.id
_entity.type
_entity.pdbx_description
1 polymer ?
#
loop_
_entity_poly.entity_id
_entity_poly.type
_entity_poly.pdbx_seq_one_letter_code
_entity_poly.pdbx_strand_id
1 'polypeptide(L)'
;MLPSISDGWRFNFKKHSKRADFQTYILVTDSTPKVVEGCLTFQLRDAIEPYMAYIEIAPHNKGKPKIHDNVAGCLIAFACRLSFIFGVEHYKGWLTFDVMEENKDDEIKLMAVYCQKYGALKWQETTMVISPEVGEKLITKFLN
;
A
#
# COMPACT_ATOMS: atom_id res chain seq x y z
N MET A 1 10.87 15.06 -5.18
CA MET A 1 11.07 14.00 -4.18
C MET A 1 10.32 12.71 -4.49
N LEU A 2 9.24 12.76 -5.27
CA LEU A 2 8.49 11.55 -5.61
C LEU A 2 9.29 10.61 -6.52
N PRO A 3 9.31 9.30 -6.19
CA PRO A 3 10.09 8.33 -6.94
C PRO A 3 9.56 8.08 -8.35
N SER A 4 10.47 7.71 -9.24
CA SER A 4 10.16 7.33 -10.61
C SER A 4 10.97 6.11 -11.03
N ILE A 5 10.68 5.58 -12.22
CA ILE A 5 11.40 4.45 -12.78
C ILE A 5 12.89 4.78 -12.96
N SER A 6 13.22 6.03 -13.33
CA SER A 6 14.60 6.46 -13.50
C SER A 6 15.40 6.46 -12.19
N ASP A 7 14.72 6.48 -11.04
CA ASP A 7 15.34 6.40 -9.71
C ASP A 7 15.50 4.95 -9.22
N GLY A 8 15.22 3.96 -10.08
CA GLY A 8 15.34 2.55 -9.75
C GLY A 8 14.07 1.92 -9.17
N TRP A 9 12.98 2.66 -9.11
CA TRP A 9 11.70 2.17 -8.62
C TRP A 9 10.91 1.46 -9.73
N ARG A 10 10.05 0.51 -9.34
CA ARG A 10 9.20 -0.23 -10.26
C ARG A 10 8.10 0.65 -10.85
N PHE A 11 7.48 1.48 -9.99
CA PHE A 11 6.38 2.35 -10.39
C PHE A 11 6.82 3.81 -10.51
N ASN A 12 6.17 4.53 -11.42
CA ASN A 12 6.44 5.95 -11.63
C ASN A 12 5.50 6.80 -10.80
N PHE A 13 5.78 6.89 -9.49
CA PHE A 13 4.95 7.67 -8.56
C PHE A 13 4.91 9.15 -8.92
N LYS A 14 5.99 9.68 -9.46
CA LYS A 14 6.05 11.08 -9.90
C LYS A 14 5.02 11.36 -11.00
N LYS A 15 4.87 10.44 -11.96
CA LYS A 15 3.88 10.54 -13.03
C LYS A 15 2.46 10.33 -12.47
N HIS A 16 2.27 9.30 -11.63
CA HIS A 16 0.96 8.98 -11.06
C HIS A 16 0.41 10.11 -10.19
N SER A 17 1.28 10.84 -9.49
CA SER A 17 0.85 11.95 -8.62
C SER A 17 0.19 13.10 -9.37
N LYS A 18 0.34 13.16 -10.69
CA LYS A 18 -0.28 14.19 -11.52
C LYS A 18 -1.72 13.88 -11.89
N ARG A 19 -2.19 12.65 -11.61
CA ARG A 19 -3.59 12.28 -11.83
C ARG A 19 -4.45 12.83 -10.71
N ALA A 20 -5.54 13.51 -11.07
CA ALA A 20 -6.43 14.17 -10.11
C ALA A 20 -7.13 13.17 -9.18
N ASP A 21 -7.34 11.91 -9.64
CA ASP A 21 -8.00 10.85 -8.86
C ASP A 21 -7.06 10.08 -7.96
N PHE A 22 -5.75 10.36 -7.98
CA PHE A 22 -4.74 9.69 -7.15
C PHE A 22 -4.20 10.61 -6.07
N GLN A 23 -4.01 10.04 -4.87
CA GLN A 23 -3.33 10.71 -3.76
C GLN A 23 -2.06 9.91 -3.45
N THR A 24 -0.91 10.56 -3.53
CA THR A 24 0.40 9.91 -3.35
C THR A 24 1.03 10.33 -2.03
N TYR A 25 1.52 9.36 -1.27
CA TYR A 25 2.14 9.55 0.04
C TYR A 25 3.51 8.89 0.06
N ILE A 26 4.46 9.53 0.74
CA ILE A 26 5.79 8.96 0.95
C ILE A 26 5.99 8.66 2.43
N LEU A 27 6.79 7.63 2.72
CA LEU A 27 7.22 7.31 4.07
C LEU A 27 8.68 7.72 4.23
N VAL A 28 8.94 8.54 5.23
CA VAL A 28 10.28 8.97 5.63
C VAL A 28 10.43 8.78 7.12
N THR A 29 11.66 8.84 7.63
CA THR A 29 11.92 8.82 9.07
C THR A 29 12.35 10.19 9.55
N ASP A 30 12.18 10.46 10.85
CA ASP A 30 12.58 11.73 11.46
C ASP A 30 14.08 11.98 11.32
N SER A 31 14.88 10.94 11.38
CA SER A 31 16.34 11.04 11.27
C SER A 31 16.82 11.28 9.84
N THR A 32 16.05 10.85 8.84
CA THR A 32 16.41 11.01 7.43
C THR A 32 15.21 11.50 6.61
N PRO A 33 14.76 12.75 6.84
CA PRO A 33 13.50 13.24 6.27
C PRO A 33 13.52 13.41 4.74
N LYS A 34 14.69 13.35 4.12
CA LYS A 34 14.84 13.47 2.67
C LYS A 34 15.02 12.12 1.97
N VAL A 35 15.03 11.02 2.73
CA VAL A 35 15.17 9.67 2.17
C VAL A 35 13.79 9.02 2.14
N VAL A 36 13.30 8.68 0.95
CA VAL A 36 12.01 8.01 0.78
C VAL A 36 12.21 6.52 1.03
N GLU A 37 11.60 6.01 2.10
CA GLU A 37 11.66 4.59 2.48
C GLU A 37 10.61 3.76 1.75
N GLY A 38 9.50 4.36 1.41
CA GLY A 38 8.41 3.72 0.68
C GLY A 38 7.42 4.75 0.14
N CYS A 39 6.57 4.30 -0.76
CA CYS A 39 5.62 5.17 -1.43
C CYS A 39 4.28 4.45 -1.64
N LEU A 40 3.19 5.19 -1.55
CA LEU A 40 1.83 4.69 -1.65
C LEU A 40 1.00 5.60 -2.52
N THR A 41 0.22 5.03 -3.44
CA THR A 41 -0.82 5.76 -4.15
C THR A 41 -2.18 5.21 -3.75
N PHE A 42 -3.02 6.09 -3.23
CA PHE A 42 -4.37 5.80 -2.79
C PHE A 42 -5.37 6.43 -3.73
N GLN A 43 -6.49 5.76 -3.95
CA GLN A 43 -7.58 6.22 -4.79
C GLN A 43 -8.91 5.96 -4.09
N LEU A 44 -9.85 6.89 -4.20
CA LEU A 44 -11.22 6.65 -3.78
C LEU A 44 -12.02 6.41 -5.06
N ARG A 45 -12.20 5.13 -5.42
CA ARG A 45 -12.88 4.75 -6.68
C ARG A 45 -14.34 5.12 -6.62
N ASP A 46 -14.85 5.70 -7.69
CA ASP A 46 -16.25 6.17 -7.81
C ASP A 46 -16.64 7.09 -6.65
N ALA A 47 -15.65 7.79 -6.07
CA ALA A 47 -15.79 8.70 -4.94
C ALA A 47 -16.28 8.04 -3.64
N ILE A 48 -16.27 6.70 -3.55
CA ILE A 48 -16.77 5.96 -2.38
C ILE A 48 -15.88 4.82 -1.91
N GLU A 49 -15.18 4.11 -2.82
CA GLU A 49 -14.46 2.88 -2.49
C GLU A 49 -12.95 3.11 -2.31
N PRO A 50 -12.41 2.92 -1.09
CA PRO A 50 -10.97 3.01 -0.85
C PRO A 50 -10.20 1.93 -1.61
N TYR A 51 -9.19 2.36 -2.36
CA TYR A 51 -8.40 1.47 -3.19
C TYR A 51 -6.91 1.83 -3.09
N MET A 52 -6.08 0.85 -2.80
CA MET A 52 -4.63 1.01 -2.81
C MET A 52 -4.13 0.69 -4.22
N ALA A 53 -3.84 1.74 -5.00
CA ALA A 53 -3.49 1.58 -6.40
C ALA A 53 -2.06 1.11 -6.61
N TYR A 54 -1.10 1.69 -5.87
CA TYR A 54 0.31 1.33 -5.95
C TYR A 54 0.95 1.40 -4.57
N ILE A 55 1.83 0.44 -4.31
CA ILE A 55 2.67 0.43 -3.11
C ILE A 55 4.04 -0.10 -3.50
N GLU A 56 5.07 0.57 -3.02
CA GLU A 56 6.44 0.10 -3.25
C GLU A 56 7.36 0.53 -2.12
N ILE A 57 8.25 -0.38 -1.73
CA ILE A 57 9.30 -0.14 -0.76
C ILE A 57 10.56 0.26 -1.53
N ALA A 58 11.30 1.23 -1.00
CA ALA A 58 12.50 1.75 -1.67
C ALA A 58 13.48 0.66 -2.07
N PRO A 59 14.13 0.79 -3.24
CA PRO A 59 15.11 -0.20 -3.70
C PRO A 59 16.24 -0.47 -2.70
N HIS A 60 16.67 0.54 -1.94
CA HIS A 60 17.76 0.37 -0.96
C HIS A 60 17.37 -0.52 0.22
N ASN A 61 16.09 -0.84 0.38
CA ASN A 61 15.60 -1.76 1.42
C ASN A 61 15.50 -3.20 0.95
N LYS A 62 15.80 -3.48 -0.33
CA LYS A 62 15.86 -4.85 -0.85
C LYS A 62 16.94 -5.63 -0.11
N GLY A 63 16.64 -6.86 0.28
CA GLY A 63 17.57 -7.69 1.04
C GLY A 63 17.59 -7.40 2.53
N LYS A 64 16.73 -6.52 3.02
CA LYS A 64 16.58 -6.18 4.44
C LYS A 64 15.16 -6.54 4.89
N PRO A 65 14.86 -7.84 5.13
CA PRO A 65 13.47 -8.31 5.30
C PRO A 65 12.69 -7.62 6.42
N LYS A 66 13.32 -7.38 7.57
CA LYS A 66 12.63 -6.73 8.70
C LYS A 66 12.25 -5.28 8.39
N ILE A 67 13.17 -4.54 7.76
CA ILE A 67 12.92 -3.15 7.37
C ILE A 67 11.86 -3.11 6.28
N HIS A 68 11.99 -3.97 5.28
CA HIS A 68 11.03 -4.09 4.19
C HIS A 68 9.61 -4.35 4.72
N ASP A 69 9.46 -5.34 5.59
CA ASP A 69 8.15 -5.70 6.15
C ASP A 69 7.57 -4.58 7.01
N ASN A 70 8.40 -3.88 7.76
CA ASN A 70 7.95 -2.77 8.59
C ASN A 70 7.49 -1.58 7.73
N VAL A 71 8.24 -1.24 6.69
CA VAL A 71 7.86 -0.16 5.76
C VAL A 71 6.55 -0.52 5.05
N ALA A 72 6.44 -1.73 4.53
CA ALA A 72 5.21 -2.20 3.89
C ALA A 72 4.04 -2.16 4.87
N GLY A 73 4.23 -2.63 6.10
CA GLY A 73 3.21 -2.59 7.14
C GLY A 73 2.73 -1.19 7.44
N CYS A 74 3.65 -0.23 7.56
CA CYS A 74 3.32 1.17 7.79
C CYS A 74 2.48 1.75 6.64
N LEU A 75 2.86 1.47 5.40
CA LEU A 75 2.14 1.96 4.23
C LEU A 75 0.74 1.36 4.12
N ILE A 76 0.62 0.05 4.34
CA ILE A 76 -0.68 -0.64 4.29
C ILE A 76 -1.58 -0.14 5.42
N ALA A 77 -1.04 0.00 6.63
CA ALA A 77 -1.79 0.52 7.78
C ALA A 77 -2.26 1.96 7.51
N PHE A 78 -1.42 2.77 6.88
CA PHE A 78 -1.80 4.13 6.52
C PHE A 78 -2.92 4.14 5.48
N ALA A 79 -2.88 3.25 4.48
CA ALA A 79 -3.96 3.10 3.52
C ALA A 79 -5.27 2.71 4.21
N CYS A 80 -5.20 1.82 5.20
CA CYS A 80 -6.38 1.46 6.02
C CYS A 80 -6.92 2.69 6.77
N ARG A 81 -6.04 3.51 7.33
CA ARG A 81 -6.44 4.75 8.00
C ARG A 81 -7.14 5.71 7.03
N LEU A 82 -6.61 5.84 5.81
CA LEU A 82 -7.26 6.66 4.78
C LEU A 82 -8.64 6.13 4.44
N SER A 83 -8.82 4.80 4.44
CA SER A 83 -10.14 4.21 4.23
C SER A 83 -11.13 4.63 5.31
N PHE A 84 -10.71 4.65 6.58
CA PHE A 84 -11.59 5.12 7.66
C PHE A 84 -11.92 6.61 7.53
N ILE A 85 -11.02 7.40 6.98
CA ILE A 85 -11.22 8.85 6.81
C ILE A 85 -12.12 9.14 5.61
N PHE A 86 -11.85 8.53 4.46
CA PHE A 86 -12.46 8.88 3.18
C PHE A 86 -13.50 7.90 2.67
N GLY A 87 -13.51 6.66 3.14
CA GLY A 87 -14.48 5.66 2.71
C GLY A 87 -15.91 6.09 3.04
N VAL A 88 -16.84 5.78 2.14
CA VAL A 88 -18.23 6.21 2.26
C VAL A 88 -19.12 5.02 2.59
N GLU A 89 -19.99 5.20 3.59
CA GLU A 89 -20.97 4.21 4.03
C GLU A 89 -20.30 2.85 4.36
N HIS A 90 -20.75 1.77 3.73
CA HIS A 90 -20.27 0.42 4.01
C HIS A 90 -18.85 0.15 3.48
N TYR A 91 -18.30 1.02 2.65
CA TYR A 91 -16.89 0.91 2.23
C TYR A 91 -15.91 1.45 3.26
N LYS A 92 -16.40 2.20 4.25
CA LYS A 92 -15.54 2.82 5.27
C LYS A 92 -14.79 1.77 6.08
N GLY A 93 -13.48 1.90 6.11
CA GLY A 93 -12.60 0.96 6.81
C GLY A 93 -12.14 -0.22 5.98
N TRP A 94 -12.79 -0.52 4.87
CA TRP A 94 -12.36 -1.56 3.93
C TRP A 94 -11.28 -1.03 3.01
N LEU A 95 -10.29 -1.86 2.72
CA LEU A 95 -9.25 -1.52 1.74
C LEU A 95 -9.19 -2.60 0.68
N THR A 96 -9.36 -2.20 -0.57
CA THR A 96 -9.28 -3.09 -1.72
C THR A 96 -7.99 -2.82 -2.49
N PHE A 97 -7.37 -3.86 -3.02
CA PHE A 97 -6.20 -3.73 -3.90
C PHE A 97 -6.06 -4.97 -4.77
N ASP A 98 -5.33 -4.84 -5.86
CA ASP A 98 -5.03 -5.95 -6.74
C ASP A 98 -3.56 -6.33 -6.65
N VAL A 99 -3.29 -7.62 -6.69
CA VAL A 99 -1.93 -8.15 -6.73
C VAL A 99 -1.69 -8.65 -8.15
N MET A 100 -0.82 -7.96 -8.88
CA MET A 100 -0.55 -8.26 -10.28
C MET A 100 0.95 -8.42 -10.49
N GLU A 101 1.33 -9.61 -10.96
CA GLU A 101 2.70 -9.93 -11.33
C GLU A 101 2.71 -10.53 -12.73
N GLU A 102 3.85 -10.44 -13.42
CA GLU A 102 3.99 -11.02 -14.76
C GLU A 102 3.86 -12.54 -14.73
N ASN A 103 4.39 -13.16 -13.68
CA ASN A 103 4.37 -14.60 -13.47
C ASN A 103 3.26 -14.98 -12.49
N LYS A 104 2.41 -15.93 -12.89
CA LYS A 104 1.27 -16.36 -12.07
C LYS A 104 1.70 -16.96 -10.72
N ASP A 105 2.82 -17.71 -10.71
CA ASP A 105 3.32 -18.29 -9.46
C ASP A 105 3.78 -17.20 -8.48
N ASP A 106 4.43 -16.15 -8.97
CA ASP A 106 4.85 -15.02 -8.15
C ASP A 106 3.65 -14.25 -7.61
N GLU A 107 2.60 -14.11 -8.42
CA GLU A 107 1.34 -13.49 -8.01
C GLU A 107 0.70 -14.25 -6.85
N ILE A 108 0.61 -15.58 -6.96
CA ILE A 108 0.05 -16.44 -5.91
C ILE A 108 0.88 -16.32 -4.62
N LYS A 109 2.21 -16.34 -4.73
CA LYS A 109 3.10 -16.19 -3.57
C LYS A 109 2.93 -14.85 -2.89
N LEU A 110 2.82 -13.78 -3.66
CA LEU A 110 2.64 -12.43 -3.10
C LEU A 110 1.28 -12.29 -2.42
N MET A 111 0.22 -12.86 -2.99
CA MET A 111 -1.10 -12.89 -2.34
C MET A 111 -1.05 -13.62 -1.00
N ALA A 112 -0.30 -14.73 -0.93
CA ALA A 112 -0.10 -15.47 0.32
C ALA A 112 0.61 -14.62 1.37
N VAL A 113 1.59 -13.82 0.97
CA VAL A 113 2.30 -12.90 1.87
C VAL A 113 1.34 -11.85 2.44
N TYR A 114 0.51 -11.24 1.60
CA TYR A 114 -0.48 -10.26 2.06
C TYR A 114 -1.49 -10.88 3.04
N CYS A 115 -1.90 -12.12 2.77
CA CYS A 115 -2.80 -12.85 3.67
C CYS A 115 -2.13 -13.13 5.02
N GLN A 116 -0.93 -13.70 5.01
CA GLN A 116 -0.24 -14.15 6.22
C GLN A 116 0.28 -13.00 7.07
N LYS A 117 0.86 -11.99 6.45
CA LYS A 117 1.50 -10.89 7.19
C LYS A 117 0.55 -9.75 7.53
N TYR A 118 -0.43 -9.49 6.68
CA TYR A 118 -1.27 -8.30 6.82
C TYR A 118 -2.77 -8.63 6.94
N GLY A 119 -3.13 -9.90 6.96
CA GLY A 119 -4.51 -10.32 7.18
C GLY A 119 -5.47 -10.03 6.02
N ALA A 120 -4.93 -9.78 4.83
CA ALA A 120 -5.76 -9.59 3.65
C ALA A 120 -6.41 -10.90 3.21
N LEU A 121 -7.62 -10.80 2.66
CA LEU A 121 -8.36 -11.95 2.15
C LEU A 121 -8.54 -11.82 0.64
N LYS A 122 -8.43 -12.94 -0.07
CA LYS A 122 -8.70 -12.96 -1.50
C LYS A 122 -10.20 -12.79 -1.75
N TRP A 123 -10.55 -11.80 -2.55
CA TRP A 123 -11.94 -11.55 -2.95
C TRP A 123 -12.28 -12.22 -4.27
N GLN A 124 -11.52 -11.89 -5.32
CA GLN A 124 -11.68 -12.45 -6.68
C GLN A 124 -10.30 -12.48 -7.32
N GLU A 125 -10.01 -13.46 -8.15
CA GLU A 125 -8.77 -13.55 -8.94
C GLU A 125 -7.54 -12.84 -8.36
N THR A 126 -7.30 -11.57 -8.76
CA THR A 126 -6.17 -10.76 -8.29
C THR A 126 -6.54 -9.82 -7.17
N THR A 127 -7.82 -9.68 -6.85
CA THR A 127 -8.31 -8.70 -5.89
C THR A 127 -8.27 -9.23 -4.46
N MET A 128 -7.69 -8.45 -3.57
CA MET A 128 -7.66 -8.71 -2.13
C MET A 128 -8.32 -7.58 -1.37
N VAL A 129 -8.81 -7.89 -0.18
CA VAL A 129 -9.45 -6.91 0.71
C VAL A 129 -8.91 -7.05 2.13
N ILE A 130 -8.83 -5.93 2.83
CA ILE A 130 -8.55 -5.88 4.26
C ILE A 130 -9.80 -5.34 4.95
N SER A 131 -10.33 -6.12 5.91
CA SER A 131 -11.53 -5.72 6.66
C SER A 131 -11.24 -4.57 7.64
N PRO A 132 -12.28 -3.86 8.09
CA PRO A 132 -12.09 -2.81 9.11
C PRO A 132 -11.42 -3.31 10.38
N GLU A 133 -11.78 -4.49 10.87
CA GLU A 133 -11.20 -5.06 12.08
C GLU A 133 -9.70 -5.33 11.91
N VAL A 134 -9.31 -5.89 10.78
CA VAL A 134 -7.90 -6.15 10.46
C VAL A 134 -7.17 -4.83 10.26
N GLY A 135 -7.79 -3.87 9.57
CA GLY A 135 -7.22 -2.54 9.37
C GLY A 135 -6.92 -1.82 10.69
N GLU A 136 -7.82 -1.90 11.66
CA GLU A 136 -7.59 -1.33 12.99
C GLU A 136 -6.39 -1.97 13.69
N LYS A 137 -6.24 -3.29 13.58
CA LYS A 137 -5.10 -4.01 14.16
C LYS A 137 -3.78 -3.58 13.50
N LEU A 138 -3.77 -3.40 12.18
CA LEU A 138 -2.60 -2.93 11.46
C LEU A 138 -2.22 -1.51 11.87
N ILE A 139 -3.21 -0.62 11.98
CA ILE A 139 -2.99 0.76 12.43
C ILE A 139 -2.35 0.77 13.82
N THR A 140 -2.90 -0.02 14.74
CA THR A 140 -2.35 -0.12 16.10
C THR A 140 -0.93 -0.66 16.09
N LYS A 141 -0.66 -1.67 15.28
CA LYS A 141 0.65 -2.33 15.23
C LYS A 141 1.73 -1.44 14.61
N PHE A 142 1.43 -0.75 13.52
CA PHE A 142 2.44 -0.06 12.71
C PHE A 142 2.47 1.46 12.87
N LEU A 143 1.38 2.09 13.28
CA LEU A 143 1.28 3.56 13.33
C LEU A 143 1.23 4.13 14.75
N ASN A 144 1.28 3.28 15.76
CA ASN A 144 1.28 3.74 17.16
C ASN A 144 2.59 3.44 17.88
#